data_fca384f3dfed432350bc291e51759ad1
#
_entry.id   fca384f3dfed432350bc291e51759ad1
#
_cell.length_a   1.000
_cell.length_b   1.000
_cell.length_c   1.000
_cell.angle_alpha   90.00
_cell.angle_beta   90.00
_cell.angle_gamma   90.00
#
_symmetry.space_group_name_H-M   'P 1'
#
loop_
_entity.id
_entity.type
_entity.pdbx_description
1 polymer ?
#
loop_
_entity_poly.entity_id
_entity_poly.type
_entity_poly.pdbx_seq_one_letter_code
_entity_poly.pdbx_strand_id
1 'polypeptide(L)'
;MKLTLSIKYKKNTGLLFSPAEVITLYLYGIEINATNGTKFSDEAYTYYVREAQKTVENWFSVKIIKQLITESSSYYWDSYSQQFPIINTKYIVQRPLALIGLLKTIEQVRYPVEWLSYAKDPDQIGGRRISIVPTGSGGMAANQDIILTGIVTQLGIQRFRNIPDYWNYQYITGFDLDNLPWDLIGIIGKLATFGPLNIAGDLILGTAGVASQSLSIDGLSQSISTTASATSAGYNARLINYGKEITETVKRIEGIYKGLQFEVL
;
A
#
# COMPACT_ATOMS: atom_id res chain seq x y z
N MET A 1 15.82 24.14 1.20
CA MET A 1 14.78 24.09 2.24
C MET A 1 14.50 22.61 2.51
N LYS A 2 15.02 22.04 3.59
CA LYS A 2 14.68 20.66 3.98
C LYS A 2 13.23 20.74 4.46
N LEU A 3 12.31 20.20 3.68
CA LEU A 3 10.96 19.89 4.13
C LEU A 3 11.10 18.85 5.24
N THR A 4 11.23 19.31 6.47
CA THR A 4 11.15 18.45 7.64
C THR A 4 9.67 18.13 7.81
N LEU A 5 9.21 17.25 6.93
CA LEU A 5 7.89 16.61 7.10
C LEU A 5 7.87 16.11 8.54
N SER A 6 6.87 16.49 9.30
CA SER A 6 6.82 16.19 10.74
C SER A 6 6.82 14.68 10.97
N ILE A 7 8.01 14.09 11.15
CA ILE A 7 8.21 12.65 11.38
C ILE A 7 7.34 12.18 12.55
N LYS A 8 7.24 13.01 13.60
CA LYS A 8 6.39 12.72 14.75
C LYS A 8 4.91 12.59 14.38
N TYR A 9 4.40 13.52 13.54
CA TYR A 9 3.02 13.45 13.06
C TYR A 9 2.77 12.17 12.26
N LYS A 10 3.64 11.83 11.32
CA LYS A 10 3.52 10.64 10.48
C LYS A 10 3.53 9.34 11.29
N LYS A 11 4.40 9.24 12.28
CA LYS A 11 4.46 8.07 13.17
C LYS A 11 3.20 7.93 14.03
N ASN A 12 2.65 9.02 14.52
CA ASN A 12 1.48 8.99 15.40
C ASN A 12 0.16 8.76 14.67
N THR A 13 0.02 9.34 13.48
CA THR A 13 -1.24 9.28 12.72
C THR A 13 -1.24 8.22 11.64
N GLY A 14 -0.08 7.73 11.21
CA GLY A 14 0.06 6.85 10.05
C GLY A 14 -0.26 7.55 8.71
N LEU A 15 -0.30 8.89 8.70
CA LEU A 15 -0.58 9.70 7.52
C LEU A 15 0.68 10.35 6.97
N LEU A 16 0.76 10.43 5.65
CA LEU A 16 1.93 10.99 4.95
C LEU A 16 2.02 12.51 5.12
N PHE A 17 0.91 13.21 5.09
CA PHE A 17 0.84 14.67 5.19
C PHE A 17 0.06 15.12 6.41
N SER A 18 0.52 16.19 7.04
CA SER A 18 -0.28 16.99 7.97
C SER A 18 -1.12 18.00 7.18
N PRO A 19 -2.23 18.53 7.74
CA PRO A 19 -3.00 19.59 7.14
C PRO A 19 -2.15 20.79 6.69
N ALA A 20 -1.24 21.23 7.54
CA ALA A 20 -0.33 22.33 7.24
C ALA A 20 0.57 22.07 6.03
N GLU A 21 1.06 20.84 5.86
CA GLU A 21 1.87 20.43 4.70
C GLU A 21 1.04 20.46 3.41
N VAL A 22 -0.21 19.96 3.44
CA VAL A 22 -1.10 20.01 2.26
C VAL A 22 -1.37 21.47 1.85
N ILE A 23 -1.70 22.32 2.80
CA ILE A 23 -1.95 23.74 2.56
C ILE A 23 -0.72 24.41 1.96
N THR A 24 0.46 24.18 2.55
CA THR A 24 1.68 24.85 2.11
C THR A 24 2.18 24.35 0.75
N LEU A 25 2.11 23.04 0.49
CA LEU A 25 2.72 22.44 -0.70
C LEU A 25 1.80 22.42 -1.92
N TYR A 26 0.51 22.18 -1.71
CA TYR A 26 -0.44 21.95 -2.80
C TYR A 26 -1.55 22.98 -2.92
N LEU A 27 -1.87 23.69 -1.84
CA LEU A 27 -2.89 24.73 -1.80
C LEU A 27 -2.32 26.14 -1.56
N TYR A 28 -1.03 26.33 -1.79
CA TYR A 28 -0.37 27.60 -1.53
C TYR A 28 -1.14 28.80 -2.09
N GLY A 29 -1.48 29.75 -1.20
CA GLY A 29 -2.24 30.95 -1.55
C GLY A 29 -3.75 30.76 -1.72
N ILE A 30 -4.27 29.53 -1.49
CA ILE A 30 -5.72 29.27 -1.53
C ILE A 30 -6.23 29.14 -0.10
N GLU A 31 -7.06 30.06 0.32
CA GLU A 31 -7.80 29.98 1.58
C GLU A 31 -9.23 29.51 1.31
N ILE A 32 -9.66 28.49 2.06
CA ILE A 32 -11.00 27.93 1.96
C ILE A 32 -11.79 28.39 3.18
N ASN A 33 -12.65 29.36 2.99
CA ASN A 33 -13.52 29.91 4.03
C ASN A 33 -14.97 29.76 3.60
N ALA A 34 -15.81 29.26 4.49
CA ALA A 34 -17.24 29.22 4.27
C ALA A 34 -17.82 30.68 4.22
N THR A 35 -19.04 30.85 3.69
CA THR A 35 -19.73 32.14 3.60
C THR A 35 -19.90 32.84 4.95
N ASN A 36 -19.90 32.09 6.04
CA ASN A 36 -19.94 32.60 7.41
C ASN A 36 -18.56 32.96 8.00
N GLY A 37 -17.48 32.84 7.20
CA GLY A 37 -16.11 33.11 7.61
C GLY A 37 -15.41 31.89 8.33
N THR A 38 -16.09 30.77 8.50
CA THR A 38 -15.48 29.59 9.12
C THR A 38 -14.42 29.00 8.19
N LYS A 39 -13.22 28.81 8.71
CA LYS A 39 -12.11 28.17 7.96
C LYS A 39 -12.36 26.68 7.79
N PHE A 40 -11.88 26.14 6.67
CA PHE A 40 -11.86 24.69 6.45
C PHE A 40 -11.00 24.01 7.52
N SER A 41 -11.57 23.01 8.19
CA SER A 41 -10.95 22.46 9.42
C SER A 41 -9.77 21.53 9.12
N ASP A 42 -8.85 21.41 10.07
CA ASP A 42 -7.73 20.48 10.00
C ASP A 42 -8.21 19.01 9.95
N GLU A 43 -9.35 18.71 10.58
CA GLU A 43 -9.97 17.39 10.53
C GLU A 43 -10.44 17.05 9.10
N ALA A 44 -10.99 18.02 8.39
CA ALA A 44 -11.41 17.85 7.01
C ALA A 44 -10.19 17.60 6.11
N TYR A 45 -9.11 18.38 6.24
CA TYR A 45 -7.86 18.08 5.51
C TYR A 45 -7.32 16.70 5.85
N THR A 46 -7.32 16.32 7.13
CA THR A 46 -6.88 15.00 7.57
C THR A 46 -7.70 13.88 6.94
N TYR A 47 -9.01 14.06 6.79
CA TYR A 47 -9.88 13.13 6.10
C TYR A 47 -9.45 12.92 4.63
N TYR A 48 -9.27 14.01 3.86
CA TYR A 48 -8.87 13.91 2.46
C TYR A 48 -7.46 13.32 2.28
N VAL A 49 -6.53 13.62 3.18
CA VAL A 49 -5.20 12.96 3.17
C VAL A 49 -5.32 11.46 3.39
N ARG A 50 -6.16 11.04 4.35
CA ARG A 50 -6.40 9.62 4.63
C ARG A 50 -7.04 8.90 3.45
N GLU A 51 -8.03 9.52 2.83
CA GLU A 51 -8.71 9.00 1.65
C GLU A 51 -7.72 8.85 0.48
N ALA A 52 -6.96 9.88 0.17
CA ALA A 52 -5.96 9.87 -0.89
C ALA A 52 -4.87 8.81 -0.65
N GLN A 53 -4.34 8.72 0.56
CA GLN A 53 -3.34 7.71 0.92
C GLN A 53 -3.91 6.30 0.78
N LYS A 54 -5.13 6.07 1.27
CA LYS A 54 -5.80 4.77 1.17
C LYS A 54 -6.07 4.36 -0.27
N THR A 55 -6.46 5.31 -1.11
CA THR A 55 -6.68 5.11 -2.53
C THR A 55 -5.38 4.63 -3.22
N VAL A 56 -4.27 5.32 -2.99
CA VAL A 56 -2.97 4.95 -3.57
C VAL A 56 -2.47 3.61 -3.01
N GLU A 57 -2.62 3.36 -1.70
CA GLU A 57 -2.30 2.08 -1.09
C GLU A 57 -3.08 0.91 -1.73
N ASN A 58 -4.35 1.15 -2.07
CA ASN A 58 -5.18 0.14 -2.72
C ASN A 58 -4.80 -0.04 -4.21
N TRP A 59 -4.54 1.04 -4.95
CA TRP A 59 -4.15 0.97 -6.37
C TRP A 59 -2.92 0.11 -6.58
N PHE A 60 -1.92 0.28 -5.73
CA PHE A 60 -0.65 -0.43 -5.87
C PHE A 60 -0.50 -1.60 -4.91
N SER A 61 -1.51 -1.88 -4.06
CA SER A 61 -1.41 -2.87 -2.97
C SER A 61 -0.12 -2.69 -2.14
N VAL A 62 0.21 -1.45 -1.81
CA VAL A 62 1.36 -1.10 -0.98
C VAL A 62 0.90 -0.48 0.33
N LYS A 63 1.80 -0.38 1.28
CA LYS A 63 1.64 0.45 2.47
C LYS A 63 2.63 1.60 2.41
N ILE A 64 2.15 2.81 2.63
CA ILE A 64 3.02 4.00 2.56
C ILE A 64 3.88 4.07 3.81
N ILE A 65 3.26 4.01 4.98
CA ILE A 65 3.98 4.09 6.25
C ILE A 65 4.34 2.68 6.71
N LYS A 66 5.57 2.53 7.19
CA LYS A 66 6.12 1.28 7.68
C LYS A 66 5.28 0.71 8.82
N GLN A 67 4.84 -0.52 8.67
CA GLN A 67 4.01 -1.22 9.65
C GLN A 67 4.24 -2.73 9.63
N LEU A 68 3.91 -3.37 10.74
CA LEU A 68 3.88 -4.81 10.87
C LEU A 68 2.58 -5.36 10.31
N ILE A 69 2.67 -6.38 9.47
CA ILE A 69 1.53 -7.12 8.94
C ILE A 69 1.61 -8.56 9.41
N THR A 70 0.47 -9.09 9.81
CA THR A 70 0.28 -10.53 10.05
C THR A 70 -0.76 -11.03 9.07
N GLU A 71 -0.41 -12.07 8.33
CA GLU A 71 -1.28 -12.72 7.34
C GLU A 71 -1.28 -14.22 7.54
N SER A 72 -2.33 -14.86 7.04
CA SER A 72 -2.40 -16.31 6.94
C SER A 72 -2.68 -16.73 5.50
N SER A 73 -2.25 -17.93 5.15
CA SER A 73 -2.56 -18.57 3.89
C SER A 73 -2.71 -20.09 4.06
N SER A 74 -3.46 -20.70 3.16
CA SER A 74 -3.69 -22.12 3.18
C SER A 74 -2.46 -22.88 2.68
N TYR A 75 -2.28 -24.08 3.19
CA TYR A 75 -1.34 -25.03 2.65
C TYR A 75 -2.00 -25.87 1.56
N TYR A 76 -1.32 -26.03 0.44
CA TYR A 76 -1.71 -26.90 -0.67
C TYR A 76 -0.59 -27.87 -0.98
N TRP A 77 -0.84 -29.19 -0.85
CA TRP A 77 0.13 -30.22 -1.09
C TRP A 77 0.83 -30.10 -2.46
N ASP A 78 0.06 -29.90 -3.50
CA ASP A 78 0.55 -29.81 -4.87
C ASP A 78 1.53 -28.63 -5.08
N SER A 79 1.39 -27.58 -4.29
CA SER A 79 2.27 -26.39 -4.35
C SER A 79 3.58 -26.57 -3.60
N TYR A 80 3.64 -27.46 -2.60
CA TYR A 80 4.77 -27.54 -1.68
C TYR A 80 5.46 -28.91 -1.66
N SER A 81 4.89 -29.93 -2.30
CA SER A 81 5.40 -31.29 -2.24
C SER A 81 6.74 -31.49 -2.97
N GLN A 82 7.06 -30.64 -3.91
CA GLN A 82 8.25 -30.76 -4.77
C GLN A 82 9.21 -29.57 -4.69
N GLN A 83 8.92 -28.58 -3.87
CA GLN A 83 9.73 -27.38 -3.74
C GLN A 83 9.67 -26.77 -2.34
N PHE A 84 10.62 -25.91 -2.02
CA PHE A 84 10.54 -25.14 -0.81
C PHE A 84 9.30 -24.25 -0.82
N PRO A 85 8.63 -24.09 0.32
CA PRO A 85 7.46 -23.22 0.42
C PRO A 85 7.77 -21.80 -0.07
N ILE A 86 6.92 -21.32 -0.96
CA ILE A 86 6.91 -19.94 -1.42
C ILE A 86 5.59 -19.34 -0.98
N ILE A 87 5.65 -18.36 -0.10
CA ILE A 87 4.48 -17.71 0.46
C ILE A 87 4.28 -16.38 -0.25
N ASN A 88 3.16 -16.23 -0.95
CA ASN A 88 2.77 -14.96 -1.56
C ASN A 88 2.17 -14.06 -0.49
N THR A 89 2.61 -12.80 -0.45
CA THR A 89 2.15 -11.79 0.49
C THR A 89 1.27 -10.76 -0.22
N LYS A 90 0.33 -10.19 0.49
CA LYS A 90 -0.53 -9.12 -0.04
C LYS A 90 0.25 -7.85 -0.34
N TYR A 91 1.20 -7.53 0.50
CA TYR A 91 2.02 -6.31 0.38
C TYR A 91 3.48 -6.65 0.14
N ILE A 92 4.23 -5.66 -0.30
CA ILE A 92 5.67 -5.76 -0.51
C ILE A 92 6.39 -6.04 0.80
N VAL A 93 7.24 -7.05 0.81
CA VAL A 93 8.01 -7.47 1.98
C VAL A 93 9.29 -6.66 2.08
N GLN A 94 9.41 -5.85 3.12
CA GLN A 94 10.66 -5.16 3.44
C GLN A 94 11.56 -6.01 4.33
N ARG A 95 10.94 -6.76 5.24
CA ARG A 95 11.65 -7.67 6.15
C ARG A 95 10.68 -8.72 6.69
N PRO A 96 10.91 -10.01 6.46
CA PRO A 96 10.16 -11.05 7.13
C PRO A 96 10.60 -11.14 8.59
N LEU A 97 9.67 -11.47 9.48
CA LEU A 97 9.92 -11.61 10.92
C LEU A 97 9.61 -12.98 11.45
N ALA A 98 8.59 -13.64 10.94
CA ALA A 98 8.20 -14.97 11.35
C ALA A 98 7.44 -15.68 10.23
N LEU A 99 7.62 -16.99 10.17
CA LEU A 99 6.79 -17.90 9.37
C LEU A 99 6.55 -19.16 10.19
N ILE A 100 5.30 -19.45 10.44
CA ILE A 100 4.85 -20.51 11.32
C ILE A 100 3.80 -21.33 10.60
N GLY A 101 3.91 -22.67 10.68
CA GLY A 101 2.84 -23.58 10.29
C GLY A 101 1.96 -23.90 11.48
N LEU A 102 0.66 -23.59 11.39
CA LEU A 102 -0.33 -23.85 12.43
C LEU A 102 -1.35 -24.89 11.96
N LEU A 103 -1.65 -25.87 12.82
CA LEU A 103 -2.82 -26.72 12.65
C LEU A 103 -3.86 -26.28 13.68
N LYS A 104 -4.89 -25.55 13.23
CA LYS A 104 -5.78 -24.76 14.10
C LYS A 104 -4.97 -23.74 14.91
N THR A 105 -4.78 -23.99 16.20
CA THR A 105 -4.01 -23.13 17.12
C THR A 105 -2.69 -23.75 17.54
N ILE A 106 -2.39 -24.98 17.07
CA ILE A 106 -1.20 -25.70 17.49
C ILE A 106 -0.08 -25.45 16.48
N GLU A 107 1.03 -24.88 16.97
CA GLU A 107 2.23 -24.70 16.15
C GLU A 107 2.83 -26.05 15.78
N GLN A 108 3.00 -26.29 14.48
CA GLN A 108 3.59 -27.50 13.93
C GLN A 108 5.04 -27.28 13.54
N VAL A 109 5.34 -26.12 12.99
CA VAL A 109 6.68 -25.74 12.54
C VAL A 109 6.87 -24.26 12.67
N ARG A 110 8.08 -23.86 13.05
CA ARG A 110 8.55 -22.47 13.04
C ARG A 110 9.87 -22.41 12.30
N TYR A 111 9.90 -21.62 11.24
CA TYR A 111 11.12 -21.45 10.48
C TYR A 111 12.03 -20.39 11.10
N PRO A 112 13.35 -20.64 11.17
CA PRO A 112 14.32 -19.63 11.56
C PRO A 112 14.22 -18.41 10.63
N VAL A 113 14.35 -17.22 11.18
CA VAL A 113 14.22 -15.97 10.41
C VAL A 113 15.31 -15.84 9.34
N GLU A 114 16.48 -16.36 9.61
CA GLU A 114 17.62 -16.40 8.70
C GLU A 114 17.39 -17.22 7.43
N TRP A 115 16.41 -18.13 7.46
CA TRP A 115 16.01 -18.91 6.28
C TRP A 115 14.97 -18.22 5.43
N LEU A 116 14.36 -17.16 5.95
CA LEU A 116 13.32 -16.44 5.26
C LEU A 116 13.95 -15.48 4.24
N SER A 117 14.02 -15.94 3.00
CA SER A 117 14.49 -15.15 1.88
C SER A 117 13.34 -14.34 1.28
N TYR A 118 13.64 -13.13 0.86
CA TYR A 118 12.71 -12.25 0.17
C TYR A 118 13.47 -11.46 -0.90
N ALA A 119 12.79 -11.09 -1.97
CA ALA A 119 13.40 -10.30 -3.02
C ALA A 119 13.77 -8.91 -2.48
N LYS A 120 15.05 -8.67 -2.31
CA LYS A 120 15.63 -7.40 -1.94
C LYS A 120 16.52 -6.96 -3.08
N ASP A 121 15.94 -6.32 -4.06
CA ASP A 121 16.71 -5.60 -5.06
C ASP A 121 17.03 -4.22 -4.49
N PRO A 122 18.28 -3.78 -4.47
CA PRO A 122 18.65 -2.44 -4.01
C PRO A 122 17.90 -1.32 -4.75
N ASP A 123 17.59 -1.56 -6.02
CA ASP A 123 16.92 -0.60 -6.90
C ASP A 123 15.42 -0.86 -7.05
N GLN A 124 14.91 -1.94 -6.47
CA GLN A 124 13.50 -2.31 -6.53
C GLN A 124 12.87 -2.37 -5.14
N ILE A 125 11.61 -2.09 -5.15
CA ILE A 125 10.73 -2.07 -3.97
C ILE A 125 10.38 -3.49 -3.59
N GLY A 126 11.30 -4.31 -3.15
CA GLY A 126 11.05 -5.64 -2.61
C GLY A 126 10.01 -6.51 -3.36
N GLY A 127 10.03 -7.81 -3.16
CA GLY A 127 9.04 -8.73 -3.73
C GLY A 127 7.84 -8.94 -2.80
N ARG A 128 6.77 -9.54 -3.36
CA ARG A 128 5.59 -9.99 -2.61
C ARG A 128 5.68 -11.49 -2.31
N ARG A 129 6.87 -11.94 -1.92
CA ARG A 129 7.12 -13.36 -1.64
C ARG A 129 8.05 -13.49 -0.46
N ILE A 130 7.78 -14.49 0.36
CA ILE A 130 8.68 -15.01 1.35
C ILE A 130 9.00 -16.44 0.94
N SER A 131 10.26 -16.73 0.68
CA SER A 131 10.73 -18.07 0.32
C SER A 131 11.56 -18.64 1.47
N ILE A 132 11.48 -19.94 1.67
CA ILE A 132 12.32 -20.62 2.66
C ILE A 132 13.57 -21.11 1.95
N VAL A 133 14.72 -20.60 2.36
CA VAL A 133 16.03 -21.03 1.85
C VAL A 133 16.89 -21.43 3.05
N PRO A 134 17.08 -22.73 3.30
CA PRO A 134 17.91 -23.18 4.41
C PRO A 134 19.33 -22.67 4.27
N THR A 135 19.80 -21.99 5.29
CA THR A 135 21.18 -21.50 5.37
C THR A 135 21.87 -22.13 6.58
N GLY A 136 23.03 -22.73 6.35
CA GLY A 136 23.85 -23.29 7.44
C GLY A 136 23.95 -24.78 7.43
N SER A 137 25.13 -25.25 7.86
CA SER A 137 25.54 -26.68 7.88
C SER A 137 25.24 -27.38 9.19
N GLY A 138 24.60 -26.71 10.13
CA GLY A 138 24.48 -27.23 11.50
C GLY A 138 23.24 -28.08 11.73
N GLY A 139 23.38 -29.39 11.84
CA GLY A 139 22.43 -30.26 12.53
C GLY A 139 21.07 -30.51 11.86
N MET A 140 20.90 -30.18 10.60
CA MET A 140 19.63 -30.15 9.90
C MET A 140 19.17 -31.46 9.27
N ALA A 141 19.98 -32.50 9.29
CA ALA A 141 19.64 -33.79 8.68
C ALA A 141 18.35 -34.41 9.27
N ALA A 142 18.04 -34.09 10.52
CA ALA A 142 16.84 -34.58 11.19
C ALA A 142 15.54 -33.83 10.79
N ASN A 143 15.65 -32.65 10.17
CA ASN A 143 14.50 -31.78 9.85
C ASN A 143 14.33 -31.59 8.34
N GLN A 144 15.00 -32.33 7.48
CA GLN A 144 14.87 -32.14 6.02
C GLN A 144 13.42 -32.31 5.53
N ASP A 145 12.67 -33.23 6.14
CA ASP A 145 11.27 -33.44 5.78
C ASP A 145 10.39 -32.24 6.09
N ILE A 146 10.67 -31.52 7.19
CA ILE A 146 9.97 -30.31 7.56
C ILE A 146 10.25 -29.21 6.54
N ILE A 147 11.49 -29.13 6.08
CA ILE A 147 11.93 -28.10 5.13
C ILE A 147 11.31 -28.35 3.75
N LEU A 148 11.37 -29.58 3.26
CA LEU A 148 10.92 -29.93 1.92
C LEU A 148 9.42 -29.97 1.77
N THR A 149 8.71 -30.43 2.79
CA THR A 149 7.26 -30.58 2.71
C THR A 149 6.48 -29.45 3.42
N GLY A 150 7.18 -28.66 4.23
CA GLY A 150 6.52 -27.61 5.04
C GLY A 150 5.63 -28.16 6.15
N ILE A 151 5.55 -29.50 6.29
CA ILE A 151 4.71 -30.19 7.27
C ILE A 151 5.54 -31.29 7.92
N VAL A 152 5.38 -31.45 9.23
CA VAL A 152 6.00 -32.53 9.98
C VAL A 152 5.37 -33.83 9.54
N THR A 153 6.14 -34.70 8.87
CA THR A 153 5.72 -36.03 8.39
C THR A 153 5.19 -36.91 9.50
N GLN A 154 5.64 -36.73 10.73
CA GLN A 154 5.25 -37.51 11.91
C GLN A 154 3.77 -37.43 12.27
N LEU A 155 3.04 -36.43 11.80
CA LEU A 155 1.63 -36.21 12.17
C LEU A 155 0.62 -36.80 11.16
N GLY A 156 1.07 -37.49 10.13
CA GLY A 156 0.18 -38.06 9.12
C GLY A 156 -0.55 -37.01 8.28
N ILE A 157 -0.12 -35.78 8.34
CA ILE A 157 -0.71 -34.62 7.64
C ILE A 157 -0.52 -34.76 6.13
N GLN A 158 0.37 -35.55 5.65
CA GLN A 158 0.59 -35.90 4.23
C GLN A 158 -0.69 -36.35 3.48
N ARG A 159 -1.74 -36.71 4.21
CA ARG A 159 -3.03 -37.09 3.62
C ARG A 159 -3.92 -35.90 3.28
N PHE A 160 -3.62 -34.73 3.80
CA PHE A 160 -4.44 -33.56 3.54
C PHE A 160 -3.86 -32.79 2.35
N ARG A 161 -4.64 -32.70 1.28
CA ARG A 161 -4.27 -31.89 0.11
C ARG A 161 -4.36 -30.39 0.36
N ASN A 162 -5.23 -29.97 1.28
CA ASN A 162 -5.43 -28.59 1.65
C ASN A 162 -5.63 -28.47 3.15
N ILE A 163 -4.93 -27.52 3.77
CA ILE A 163 -5.13 -27.12 5.17
C ILE A 163 -5.36 -25.61 5.18
N PRO A 164 -6.59 -25.17 5.46
CA PRO A 164 -6.91 -23.75 5.54
C PRO A 164 -6.07 -23.05 6.63
N ASP A 165 -5.64 -21.81 6.36
CA ASP A 165 -4.95 -20.93 7.31
C ASP A 165 -3.74 -21.56 8.01
N TYR A 166 -3.07 -22.51 7.32
CA TYR A 166 -1.93 -23.22 7.88
C TYR A 166 -0.71 -22.32 8.07
N TRP A 167 -0.36 -21.52 7.03
CA TRP A 167 0.77 -20.62 7.09
C TRP A 167 0.34 -19.33 7.79
N ASN A 168 1.01 -19.01 8.88
CA ASN A 168 0.89 -17.74 9.57
C ASN A 168 2.25 -17.03 9.51
N TYR A 169 2.27 -15.83 8.97
CA TYR A 169 3.50 -15.10 8.73
C TYR A 169 3.39 -13.62 9.08
N GLN A 170 4.52 -13.13 9.57
CA GLN A 170 4.66 -11.74 9.98
C GLN A 170 5.80 -11.10 9.21
N TYR A 171 5.56 -9.90 8.72
CA TYR A 171 6.56 -9.14 7.99
C TYR A 171 6.34 -7.65 8.13
N ILE A 172 7.42 -6.90 7.93
CA ILE A 172 7.38 -5.45 7.84
C ILE A 172 7.16 -5.07 6.38
N THR A 173 6.22 -4.16 6.16
CA THR A 173 5.93 -3.54 4.86
C THR A 173 5.91 -2.03 4.99
N GLY A 174 5.88 -1.31 3.87
CA GLY A 174 5.88 0.15 3.82
C GLY A 174 7.28 0.72 3.69
N PHE A 175 7.35 2.02 3.48
CA PHE A 175 8.61 2.72 3.24
C PHE A 175 9.16 3.36 4.51
N ASP A 176 10.48 3.50 4.58
CA ASP A 176 11.09 4.32 5.60
C ASP A 176 10.79 5.81 5.31
N LEU A 177 10.52 6.58 6.34
CA LEU A 177 10.12 7.99 6.21
C LEU A 177 11.17 8.85 5.51
N ASP A 178 12.43 8.43 5.58
CA ASP A 178 13.55 9.12 4.94
C ASP A 178 13.70 8.76 3.45
N ASN A 179 13.12 7.63 3.01
CA ASN A 179 13.24 7.08 1.66
C ASN A 179 11.86 6.87 1.01
N LEU A 180 10.94 7.76 1.24
CA LEU A 180 9.62 7.72 0.60
C LEU A 180 9.75 8.05 -0.90
N PRO A 181 9.16 7.24 -1.79
CA PRO A 181 9.18 7.52 -3.22
C PRO A 181 8.44 8.81 -3.57
N TRP A 182 9.12 9.74 -4.24
CA TRP A 182 8.57 11.05 -4.60
C TRP A 182 7.33 10.97 -5.50
N ASP A 183 7.26 9.96 -6.36
CA ASP A 183 6.10 9.72 -7.22
C ASP A 183 4.84 9.46 -6.39
N LEU A 184 4.92 8.59 -5.39
CA LEU A 184 3.79 8.30 -4.49
C LEU A 184 3.43 9.51 -3.63
N ILE A 185 4.43 10.24 -3.13
CA ILE A 185 4.23 11.50 -2.39
C ILE A 185 3.44 12.49 -3.25
N GLY A 186 3.87 12.69 -4.51
CA GLY A 186 3.24 13.62 -5.43
C GLY A 186 1.79 13.25 -5.75
N ILE A 187 1.50 11.97 -5.98
CA ILE A 187 0.14 11.49 -6.24
C ILE A 187 -0.76 11.71 -5.02
N ILE A 188 -0.32 11.29 -3.83
CA ILE A 188 -1.12 11.41 -2.60
C ILE A 188 -1.41 12.88 -2.29
N GLY A 189 -0.40 13.74 -2.40
CA GLY A 189 -0.58 15.17 -2.14
C GLY A 189 -1.58 15.82 -3.10
N LYS A 190 -1.48 15.55 -4.40
CA LYS A 190 -2.42 16.05 -5.40
C LYS A 190 -3.83 15.51 -5.16
N LEU A 191 -3.99 14.20 -4.95
CA LEU A 191 -5.30 13.58 -4.66
C LEU A 191 -5.94 14.19 -3.41
N ALA A 192 -5.18 14.42 -2.35
CA ALA A 192 -5.70 15.01 -1.11
C ALA A 192 -6.27 16.42 -1.29
N THR A 193 -5.91 17.10 -2.38
CA THR A 193 -6.42 18.46 -2.67
C THR A 193 -7.66 18.49 -3.54
N PHE A 194 -8.09 17.38 -4.14
CA PHE A 194 -9.26 17.40 -5.02
C PHE A 194 -10.53 17.85 -4.28
N GLY A 195 -10.81 17.28 -3.11
CA GLY A 195 -11.96 17.67 -2.31
C GLY A 195 -11.91 19.13 -1.87
N PRO A 196 -10.85 19.58 -1.21
CA PRO A 196 -10.66 20.99 -0.83
C PRO A 196 -10.78 21.97 -2.00
N LEU A 197 -10.18 21.67 -3.16
CA LEU A 197 -10.26 22.55 -4.35
C LEU A 197 -11.66 22.60 -4.95
N ASN A 198 -12.40 21.48 -4.92
CA ASN A 198 -13.79 21.46 -5.37
C ASN A 198 -14.65 22.35 -4.47
N ILE A 199 -14.53 22.19 -3.15
CA ILE A 199 -15.27 23.02 -2.18
C ILE A 199 -14.91 24.50 -2.36
N ALA A 200 -13.62 24.81 -2.54
CA ALA A 200 -13.19 26.18 -2.80
C ALA A 200 -13.78 26.75 -4.10
N GLY A 201 -13.88 25.93 -5.14
CA GLY A 201 -14.52 26.29 -6.41
C GLY A 201 -16.01 26.62 -6.23
N ASP A 202 -16.73 25.77 -5.51
CA ASP A 202 -18.16 25.95 -5.23
C ASP A 202 -18.42 27.22 -4.39
N LEU A 203 -17.56 27.49 -3.42
CA LEU A 203 -17.67 28.72 -2.59
C LEU A 203 -17.46 30.00 -3.37
N ILE A 204 -16.58 29.98 -4.39
CA ILE A 204 -16.37 31.15 -5.27
C ILE A 204 -17.57 31.38 -6.19
N LEU A 205 -18.14 30.29 -6.71
CA LEU A 205 -19.26 30.41 -7.67
C LEU A 205 -20.59 30.71 -7.03
N GLY A 206 -20.76 30.48 -5.73
CA GLY A 206 -22.01 30.65 -5.00
C GLY A 206 -23.16 29.75 -5.48
N THR A 207 -22.91 28.88 -6.44
CA THR A 207 -23.88 27.92 -6.99
C THR A 207 -23.21 26.60 -7.30
N ALA A 208 -23.79 25.53 -6.81
CA ALA A 208 -23.34 24.17 -7.12
C ALA A 208 -23.79 23.76 -8.52
N GLY A 209 -22.87 23.72 -9.48
CA GLY A 209 -23.10 23.18 -10.81
C GLY A 209 -22.50 21.76 -10.94
N VAL A 210 -23.19 20.79 -11.52
CA VAL A 210 -22.74 19.39 -11.62
C VAL A 210 -21.83 19.17 -12.83
N ALA A 211 -20.56 18.85 -12.62
CA ALA A 211 -19.72 18.21 -13.62
C ALA A 211 -19.05 16.96 -13.02
N SER A 212 -19.15 15.84 -13.70
CA SER A 212 -18.50 14.60 -13.30
C SER A 212 -17.18 14.45 -14.02
N GLN A 213 -16.10 14.19 -13.27
CA GLN A 213 -14.81 13.79 -13.79
C GLN A 213 -14.53 12.37 -13.38
N SER A 214 -14.38 11.47 -14.34
CA SER A 214 -13.95 10.10 -14.10
C SER A 214 -12.47 9.98 -14.44
N LEU A 215 -11.68 9.49 -13.50
CA LEU A 215 -10.30 9.08 -13.71
C LEU A 215 -10.34 7.55 -13.91
N SER A 216 -10.17 7.10 -15.13
CA SER A 216 -10.09 5.68 -15.47
C SER A 216 -8.69 5.36 -15.97
N ILE A 217 -8.01 4.44 -15.30
CA ILE A 217 -6.68 3.95 -15.66
C ILE A 217 -6.78 2.42 -15.59
N ASP A 218 -6.60 1.73 -16.69
CA ASP A 218 -6.54 0.26 -16.83
C ASP A 218 -6.95 -0.57 -15.59
N GLY A 219 -8.28 -0.71 -15.39
CA GLY A 219 -8.84 -1.44 -14.25
C GLY A 219 -8.91 -0.68 -12.91
N LEU A 220 -8.38 0.55 -12.86
CA LEU A 220 -8.48 1.44 -11.72
C LEU A 220 -9.41 2.60 -12.09
N SER A 221 -10.62 2.61 -11.58
CA SER A 221 -11.54 3.71 -11.78
C SER A 221 -11.83 4.42 -10.46
N GLN A 222 -11.63 5.72 -10.45
CA GLN A 222 -12.13 6.61 -9.42
C GLN A 222 -13.01 7.65 -10.10
N SER A 223 -14.26 7.69 -9.73
CA SER A 223 -15.20 8.71 -10.17
C SER A 223 -15.25 9.82 -9.10
N ILE A 224 -14.80 11.00 -9.47
CA ILE A 224 -14.94 12.21 -8.65
C ILE A 224 -16.02 13.05 -9.32
N SER A 225 -17.18 13.12 -8.68
CA SER A 225 -18.24 14.04 -9.12
C SER A 225 -17.93 15.42 -8.60
N THR A 226 -17.67 16.36 -9.49
CA THR A 226 -17.51 17.76 -9.14
C THR A 226 -18.65 18.56 -9.73
N THR A 227 -19.26 19.37 -8.92
CA THR A 227 -20.22 20.37 -9.38
C THR A 227 -19.48 21.59 -9.88
N ALA A 228 -19.32 21.74 -11.17
CA ALA A 228 -18.81 22.98 -11.75
C ALA A 228 -19.37 23.22 -13.13
N SER A 229 -19.81 24.44 -13.34
CA SER A 229 -19.99 24.97 -14.69
C SER A 229 -18.63 25.00 -15.39
N ALA A 230 -18.55 24.43 -16.57
CA ALA A 230 -17.30 24.14 -17.29
C ALA A 230 -16.45 25.38 -17.66
N THR A 231 -16.85 26.57 -17.29
CA THR A 231 -16.28 27.83 -17.81
C THR A 231 -15.68 28.75 -16.77
N SER A 232 -15.89 28.58 -15.47
CA SER A 232 -15.54 29.66 -14.52
C SER A 232 -15.07 29.27 -13.13
N ALA A 233 -14.97 27.99 -12.77
CA ALA A 233 -14.38 27.64 -11.47
C ALA A 233 -12.86 27.86 -11.53
N GLY A 234 -12.36 28.86 -10.83
CA GLY A 234 -10.94 29.24 -10.85
C GLY A 234 -9.94 28.14 -10.53
N TYR A 235 -10.43 27.01 -10.00
CA TYR A 235 -9.60 25.83 -9.65
C TYR A 235 -9.75 24.65 -10.58
N ASN A 236 -10.70 24.65 -11.52
CA ASN A 236 -10.90 23.52 -12.45
C ASN A 236 -9.67 23.24 -13.31
N ALA A 237 -8.98 24.27 -13.79
CA ALA A 237 -7.75 24.10 -14.56
C ALA A 237 -6.68 23.37 -13.75
N ARG A 238 -6.55 23.67 -12.46
CA ARG A 238 -5.61 22.99 -11.55
C ARG A 238 -6.00 21.54 -11.32
N LEU A 239 -7.29 21.27 -11.09
CA LEU A 239 -7.81 19.92 -10.92
C LEU A 239 -7.58 19.05 -12.16
N ILE A 240 -7.85 19.59 -13.36
CA ILE A 240 -7.59 18.92 -14.63
C ILE A 240 -6.09 18.62 -14.80
N ASN A 241 -5.22 19.58 -14.51
CA ASN A 241 -3.78 19.39 -14.61
C ASN A 241 -3.29 18.35 -13.61
N TYR A 242 -3.72 18.41 -12.36
CA TYR A 242 -3.38 17.38 -11.36
C TYR A 242 -3.88 16.00 -11.76
N GLY A 243 -5.10 15.89 -12.32
CA GLY A 243 -5.64 14.65 -12.84
C GLY A 243 -4.77 14.04 -13.96
N LYS A 244 -4.34 14.87 -14.93
CA LYS A 244 -3.42 14.43 -16.00
C LYS A 244 -2.08 13.97 -15.44
N GLU A 245 -1.46 14.76 -14.59
CA GLU A 245 -0.17 14.43 -13.97
C GLU A 245 -0.24 13.15 -13.13
N ILE A 246 -1.33 12.94 -12.37
CA ILE A 246 -1.57 11.71 -11.64
C ILE A 246 -1.66 10.54 -12.61
N THR A 247 -2.48 10.65 -13.66
CA THR A 247 -2.66 9.59 -14.66
C THR A 247 -1.35 9.19 -15.32
N GLU A 248 -0.57 10.17 -15.76
CA GLU A 248 0.75 9.93 -16.38
C GLU A 248 1.72 9.28 -15.41
N THR A 249 1.76 9.77 -14.16
CA THR A 249 2.64 9.22 -13.13
C THR A 249 2.25 7.77 -12.79
N VAL A 250 0.95 7.50 -12.59
CA VAL A 250 0.45 6.16 -12.29
C VAL A 250 0.83 5.18 -13.39
N LYS A 251 0.60 5.51 -14.67
CA LYS A 251 1.00 4.66 -15.81
C LYS A 251 2.49 4.33 -15.80
N ARG A 252 3.33 5.32 -15.46
CA ARG A 252 4.78 5.12 -15.42
C ARG A 252 5.23 4.18 -14.30
N ILE A 253 4.60 4.29 -13.12
CA ILE A 253 5.03 3.55 -11.92
C ILE A 253 4.26 2.25 -11.70
N GLU A 254 3.21 1.98 -12.46
CA GLU A 254 2.38 0.79 -12.29
C GLU A 254 3.20 -0.51 -12.35
N GLY A 255 4.09 -0.64 -13.35
CA GLY A 255 4.97 -1.79 -13.48
C GLY A 255 5.94 -1.97 -12.31
N ILE A 256 6.35 -0.87 -11.68
CA ILE A 256 7.27 -0.91 -10.53
C ILE A 256 6.58 -1.46 -9.28
N TYR A 257 5.35 -0.99 -8.99
CA TYR A 257 4.66 -1.30 -7.74
C TYR A 257 3.76 -2.52 -7.81
N LYS A 258 3.08 -2.76 -8.93
CA LYS A 258 2.25 -3.95 -9.11
C LYS A 258 3.07 -5.21 -9.42
N GLY A 259 4.28 -5.03 -9.94
CA GLY A 259 5.08 -6.11 -10.51
C GLY A 259 4.49 -6.62 -11.82
N LEU A 260 5.25 -7.43 -12.54
CA LEU A 260 4.75 -8.18 -13.68
C LEU A 260 3.88 -9.33 -13.13
N GLN A 261 2.58 -9.15 -13.11
CA GLN A 261 1.65 -10.25 -12.93
C GLN A 261 1.60 -11.01 -14.27
N PHE A 262 2.39 -12.07 -14.39
CA PHE A 262 2.13 -13.06 -15.42
C PHE A 262 0.89 -13.83 -14.98
N GLU A 263 -0.26 -13.48 -15.50
CA GLU A 263 -1.38 -14.42 -15.56
C GLU A 263 -0.95 -15.51 -16.54
N VAL A 264 -0.64 -16.68 -16.01
CA VAL A 264 -0.57 -17.90 -16.81
C VAL A 264 -2.01 -18.26 -17.11
N LEU A 265 -2.44 -17.98 -18.35
CA LEU A 265 -3.68 -18.47 -18.93
C LEU A 265 -3.63 -19.99 -19.07
#